data_f611759c4c7d1bf829a9994953bd8cfe
#
_entry.id   f611759c4c7d1bf829a9994953bd8cfe
#
_cell.length_a   1.000
_cell.length_b   1.000
_cell.length_c   1.000
_cell.angle_alpha   90.00
_cell.angle_beta   90.00
_cell.angle_gamma   90.00
#
_symmetry.space_group_name_H-M   'P 1'
#
loop_
_entity.id
_entity.type
_entity.pdbx_description
1 polymer ?
#
loop_
_entity_poly.entity_id
_entity_poly.type
_entity_poly.pdbx_seq_one_letter_code
_entity_poly.pdbx_strand_id
1 'polypeptide(L)'
;MKKKVEKSNPIIAYKGFDENLCSRCFGFQYEVGKEYHLDNDDDINVCCNGFHACQNPLDVFVYYPMSSYTRYAMVMLWGDVDFAKNGKKICATDIMIVKEIGIDEMVTVGIMASMPKIKINENDETSHDRIISRKNDDSIYNPHNVGSVASCGTNTSILSTGYWQKIASSGDWADIDAIGECAEISTNGRRPIIKSNGINHHISTSGYASRII
;
A
#
# COMPACT_ATOMS: atom_id res chain seq x y z
N MET A 1 -16.72 4.85 14.42
CA MET A 1 -17.68 3.71 14.57
C MET A 1 -16.93 2.59 15.28
N LYS A 2 -17.33 2.29 16.51
CA LYS A 2 -16.65 1.31 17.38
C LYS A 2 -16.99 -0.12 16.97
N LYS A 3 -16.00 -1.01 16.98
CA LYS A 3 -16.14 -2.42 16.62
C LYS A 3 -15.15 -3.24 17.47
N LYS A 4 -15.55 -4.44 17.90
CA LYS A 4 -14.64 -5.41 18.52
C LYS A 4 -13.99 -6.29 17.45
N VAL A 5 -12.68 -6.45 17.50
CA VAL A 5 -11.86 -7.20 16.54
C VAL A 5 -11.10 -8.28 17.31
N GLU A 6 -11.18 -9.52 16.88
CA GLU A 6 -10.48 -10.62 17.51
C GLU A 6 -9.01 -10.68 17.06
N LYS A 7 -8.13 -11.08 17.97
CA LYS A 7 -6.70 -11.28 17.68
C LYS A 7 -6.44 -12.34 16.61
N SER A 8 -7.33 -13.30 16.46
CA SER A 8 -7.27 -14.34 15.42
C SER A 8 -7.49 -13.80 14.00
N ASN A 9 -8.11 -12.61 13.86
CA ASN A 9 -8.35 -11.94 12.59
C ASN A 9 -8.11 -10.42 12.72
N PRO A 10 -6.85 -10.01 12.98
CA PRO A 10 -6.52 -8.61 13.26
C PRO A 10 -6.66 -7.73 12.02
N ILE A 11 -6.81 -6.43 12.24
CA ILE A 11 -6.74 -5.44 11.18
C ILE A 11 -5.29 -5.15 10.86
N ILE A 12 -4.88 -5.39 9.62
CA ILE A 12 -3.58 -4.95 9.11
C ILE A 12 -3.65 -3.44 8.83
N ALA A 13 -2.67 -2.70 9.35
CA ALA A 13 -2.59 -1.27 9.19
C ALA A 13 -1.13 -0.80 9.16
N TYR A 14 -0.93 0.49 8.98
CA TYR A 14 0.39 1.12 8.86
C TYR A 14 0.50 2.29 9.82
N LYS A 15 1.69 2.43 10.41
CA LYS A 15 1.96 3.46 11.41
C LYS A 15 3.30 4.13 11.14
N GLY A 16 3.34 5.45 11.35
CA GLY A 16 4.58 6.22 11.36
C GLY A 16 5.08 6.44 12.78
N PHE A 17 6.38 6.69 12.89
CA PHE A 17 7.10 6.93 14.13
C PHE A 17 8.18 7.99 13.88
N ASP A 18 8.77 8.51 14.96
CA ASP A 18 10.03 9.24 14.88
C ASP A 18 11.22 8.28 14.64
N GLU A 19 12.43 8.83 14.63
CA GLU A 19 13.68 8.08 14.42
C GLU A 19 13.93 6.99 15.47
N ASN A 20 13.33 7.12 16.67
CA ASN A 20 13.48 6.18 17.79
C ASN A 20 12.34 5.18 17.92
N LEU A 21 11.46 5.05 16.93
CA LEU A 21 10.20 4.30 17.00
C LEU A 21 9.25 4.78 18.11
N CYS A 22 9.25 6.09 18.40
CA CYS A 22 8.29 6.69 19.32
C CYS A 22 7.10 7.29 18.55
N SER A 23 5.93 7.31 19.19
CA SER A 23 4.80 8.09 18.70
C SER A 23 5.03 9.58 18.94
N ARG A 24 4.67 10.45 17.98
CA ARG A 24 4.79 11.93 18.14
C ARG A 24 3.94 12.48 19.26
N CYS A 25 2.76 11.90 19.45
CA CYS A 25 1.89 12.27 20.55
C CYS A 25 2.22 11.34 21.72
N PHE A 26 2.59 11.86 22.86
CA PHE A 26 2.90 11.14 24.10
C PHE A 26 4.27 10.42 24.17
N GLY A 27 5.08 10.42 23.12
CA GLY A 27 6.41 9.80 23.15
C GLY A 27 6.44 8.31 23.49
N PHE A 28 5.33 7.57 23.22
CA PHE A 28 5.27 6.16 23.53
C PHE A 28 6.26 5.38 22.68
N GLN A 29 7.13 4.60 23.31
CA GLN A 29 8.20 3.83 22.67
C GLN A 29 7.68 2.48 22.23
N TYR A 30 7.96 2.13 20.96
CA TYR A 30 7.62 0.83 20.38
C TYR A 30 8.87 0.03 20.03
N GLU A 31 8.70 -1.28 19.89
CA GLU A 31 9.70 -2.22 19.40
C GLU A 31 9.09 -3.17 18.38
N VAL A 32 9.84 -3.50 17.33
CA VAL A 32 9.41 -4.47 16.32
C VAL A 32 9.27 -5.86 16.95
N GLY A 33 8.19 -6.55 16.63
CA GLY A 33 7.83 -7.86 17.16
C GLY A 33 7.10 -7.83 18.50
N LYS A 34 6.92 -6.64 19.13
CA LYS A 34 6.22 -6.52 20.42
C LYS A 34 4.74 -6.18 20.24
N GLU A 35 3.97 -6.73 21.20
CA GLU A 35 2.56 -6.42 21.41
C GLU A 35 2.40 -5.43 22.55
N TYR A 36 1.39 -4.57 22.44
CA TYR A 36 1.01 -3.58 23.44
C TYR A 36 -0.48 -3.59 23.62
N HIS A 37 -0.90 -3.42 24.87
CA HIS A 37 -2.29 -3.36 25.30
C HIS A 37 -2.52 -2.12 26.15
N LEU A 38 -3.68 -1.51 26.06
CA LEU A 38 -4.09 -0.44 26.96
C LEU A 38 -4.69 -1.06 28.25
N ASP A 39 -4.06 -0.74 29.39
CA ASP A 39 -4.43 -1.31 30.70
C ASP A 39 -5.75 -0.80 31.27
N ASN A 40 -6.34 0.22 30.68
CA ASN A 40 -7.58 0.83 31.17
C ASN A 40 -8.72 0.61 30.18
N ASP A 41 -9.91 0.26 30.70
CA ASP A 41 -11.21 0.24 29.98
C ASP A 41 -11.65 1.65 29.52
N ASP A 42 -10.69 2.57 29.37
CA ASP A 42 -10.94 3.90 28.85
C ASP A 42 -11.46 3.80 27.42
N ASP A 43 -12.59 4.44 27.19
CA ASP A 43 -13.22 4.55 25.87
C ASP A 43 -12.20 5.04 24.84
N ILE A 44 -11.75 4.14 23.95
CA ILE A 44 -10.85 4.52 22.86
C ILE A 44 -11.53 5.53 21.94
N ASN A 45 -10.74 6.49 21.49
CA ASN A 45 -11.23 7.54 20.58
C ASN A 45 -10.13 7.89 19.58
N VAL A 46 -10.46 7.88 18.30
CA VAL A 46 -9.54 8.11 17.17
C VAL A 46 -8.72 9.41 17.29
N CYS A 47 -9.14 10.36 18.09
CA CYS A 47 -8.41 11.64 18.24
C CYS A 47 -7.73 11.80 19.58
N CYS A 48 -8.00 10.95 20.56
CA CYS A 48 -7.60 11.16 21.94
C CYS A 48 -6.87 9.97 22.56
N ASN A 49 -7.42 8.78 22.45
CA ASN A 49 -6.90 7.61 23.19
C ASN A 49 -6.87 6.37 22.29
N GLY A 50 -5.88 5.49 22.47
CA GLY A 50 -5.71 4.26 21.70
C GLY A 50 -4.44 4.25 20.85
N PHE A 51 -4.10 3.08 20.35
CA PHE A 51 -3.02 2.88 19.39
C PHE A 51 -3.48 3.24 17.98
N HIS A 52 -2.99 4.36 17.46
CA HIS A 52 -3.41 4.90 16.17
C HIS A 52 -2.59 4.35 15.01
N ALA A 53 -3.30 4.04 13.90
CA ALA A 53 -2.70 3.65 12.63
C ALA A 53 -3.60 4.06 11.44
N CYS A 54 -3.16 3.80 10.22
CA CYS A 54 -3.94 4.00 8.99
C CYS A 54 -4.05 2.69 8.21
N GLN A 55 -5.23 2.40 7.65
CA GLN A 55 -5.39 1.21 6.81
C GLN A 55 -4.72 1.38 5.44
N ASN A 56 -4.76 2.59 4.88
CA ASN A 56 -3.98 2.90 3.69
C ASN A 56 -2.62 3.50 4.10
N PRO A 57 -1.49 2.91 3.68
CA PRO A 57 -0.17 3.43 4.02
C PRO A 57 0.06 4.88 3.55
N LEU A 58 -0.53 5.33 2.44
CA LEU A 58 -0.39 6.71 1.98
C LEU A 58 -1.02 7.73 2.94
N ASP A 59 -2.05 7.34 3.68
CA ASP A 59 -2.66 8.21 4.69
C ASP A 59 -1.74 8.46 5.89
N VAL A 60 -0.76 7.60 6.12
CA VAL A 60 0.25 7.78 7.18
C VAL A 60 1.07 9.04 6.96
N PHE A 61 1.39 9.35 5.70
CA PHE A 61 2.22 10.53 5.34
C PHE A 61 1.57 11.86 5.70
N VAL A 62 0.26 11.90 5.89
CA VAL A 62 -0.46 13.08 6.40
C VAL A 62 -0.05 13.40 7.85
N TYR A 63 0.24 12.38 8.66
CA TYR A 63 0.59 12.51 10.07
C TYR A 63 2.09 12.43 10.32
N TYR A 64 2.78 11.66 9.50
CA TYR A 64 4.23 11.41 9.54
C TYR A 64 4.81 11.63 8.14
N PRO A 65 5.15 12.89 7.77
CA PRO A 65 5.70 13.20 6.46
C PRO A 65 6.97 12.42 6.16
N MET A 66 7.19 12.14 4.88
CA MET A 66 8.40 11.47 4.41
C MET A 66 9.64 12.29 4.77
N SER A 67 10.51 11.73 5.58
CA SER A 67 11.79 12.32 5.94
C SER A 67 12.77 11.23 6.39
N SER A 68 14.06 11.54 6.45
CA SER A 68 15.09 10.65 6.98
C SER A 68 14.94 10.35 8.48
N TYR A 69 14.13 11.14 9.20
CA TYR A 69 13.87 10.98 10.63
C TYR A 69 12.53 10.29 10.92
N THR A 70 11.83 9.84 9.88
CA THR A 70 10.54 9.16 10.02
C THR A 70 10.69 7.69 9.66
N ARG A 71 10.25 6.82 10.56
CA ARG A 71 10.21 5.37 10.37
C ARG A 71 8.77 4.91 10.20
N TYR A 72 8.57 3.84 9.47
CA TYR A 72 7.25 3.28 9.20
C TYR A 72 7.23 1.79 9.49
N ALA A 73 6.08 1.28 9.94
CA ALA A 73 5.90 -0.13 10.16
C ALA A 73 4.51 -0.61 9.73
N MET A 74 4.44 -1.86 9.32
CA MET A 74 3.22 -2.62 9.25
C MET A 74 2.85 -3.08 10.67
N VAL A 75 1.60 -2.89 11.05
CA VAL A 75 1.07 -3.21 12.37
C VAL A 75 -0.19 -4.06 12.27
N MET A 76 -0.48 -4.81 13.31
CA MET A 76 -1.75 -5.50 13.53
C MET A 76 -2.50 -4.82 14.67
N LEU A 77 -3.81 -4.61 14.50
CA LEU A 77 -4.69 -3.99 15.48
C LEU A 77 -5.85 -4.94 15.81
N TRP A 78 -6.17 -5.05 17.10
CA TRP A 78 -7.33 -5.82 17.58
C TRP A 78 -7.89 -5.22 18.88
N GLY A 79 -8.80 -5.93 19.54
CA GLY A 79 -9.53 -5.46 20.72
C GLY A 79 -10.68 -4.54 20.34
N ASP A 80 -10.91 -3.50 21.11
CA ASP A 80 -11.86 -2.48 20.76
C ASP A 80 -11.23 -1.54 19.73
N VAL A 81 -11.93 -1.30 18.62
CA VAL A 81 -11.43 -0.52 17.49
C VAL A 81 -12.41 0.59 17.15
N ASP A 82 -11.91 1.81 16.99
CA ASP A 82 -12.68 2.95 16.51
C ASP A 82 -12.11 3.52 15.20
N PHE A 83 -12.99 3.90 14.30
CA PHE A 83 -12.66 4.39 12.96
C PHE A 83 -12.99 5.88 12.84
N ALA A 84 -12.07 6.65 12.29
CA ALA A 84 -12.33 8.04 11.95
C ALA A 84 -13.47 8.13 10.90
N LYS A 85 -14.27 9.19 10.97
CA LYS A 85 -15.39 9.41 10.03
C LYS A 85 -14.95 9.48 8.57
N ASN A 86 -13.73 9.95 8.31
CA ASN A 86 -13.13 10.01 6.97
C ASN A 86 -12.49 8.69 6.51
N GLY A 87 -12.52 7.63 7.32
CA GLY A 87 -11.94 6.32 7.02
C GLY A 87 -10.41 6.25 7.00
N LYS A 88 -9.71 7.35 7.24
CA LYS A 88 -8.24 7.40 7.08
C LYS A 88 -7.46 6.90 8.27
N LYS A 89 -7.96 7.12 9.47
CA LYS A 89 -7.32 6.75 10.72
C LYS A 89 -8.17 5.78 11.50
N ILE A 90 -7.52 4.83 12.15
CA ILE A 90 -8.12 3.90 13.11
C ILE A 90 -7.34 3.94 14.41
N CYS A 91 -7.97 3.62 15.51
CA CYS A 91 -7.30 3.33 16.78
C CYS A 91 -7.84 2.04 17.40
N ALA A 92 -7.02 1.40 18.20
CA ALA A 92 -7.36 0.14 18.87
C ALA A 92 -6.82 0.12 20.31
N THR A 93 -7.38 -0.79 21.11
CA THR A 93 -6.83 -1.09 22.45
C THR A 93 -5.56 -1.91 22.36
N ASP A 94 -5.34 -2.65 21.27
CA ASP A 94 -4.23 -3.56 21.11
C ASP A 94 -3.51 -3.33 19.78
N ILE A 95 -2.18 -3.41 19.83
CA ILE A 95 -1.32 -3.27 18.65
C ILE A 95 -0.11 -4.21 18.74
N MET A 96 0.28 -4.76 17.61
CA MET A 96 1.58 -5.41 17.41
C MET A 96 2.34 -4.70 16.30
N ILE A 97 3.61 -4.41 16.54
CA ILE A 97 4.51 -3.90 15.50
C ILE A 97 5.10 -5.11 14.77
N VAL A 98 4.60 -5.40 13.57
CA VAL A 98 4.94 -6.64 12.85
C VAL A 98 6.33 -6.56 12.24
N LYS A 99 6.55 -5.53 11.42
CA LYS A 99 7.84 -5.27 10.76
C LYS A 99 7.97 -3.80 10.39
N GLU A 100 9.19 -3.32 10.40
CA GLU A 100 9.51 -2.03 9.80
C GLU A 100 9.51 -2.13 8.27
N ILE A 101 9.04 -1.08 7.60
CA ILE A 101 8.95 -1.02 6.13
C ILE A 101 9.49 0.30 5.61
N GLY A 102 10.12 0.26 4.44
CA GLY A 102 10.65 1.44 3.77
C GLY A 102 9.56 2.32 3.13
N ILE A 103 9.94 3.54 2.77
CA ILE A 103 9.04 4.48 2.08
C ILE A 103 8.56 3.89 0.75
N ASP A 104 9.44 3.23 0.03
CA ASP A 104 9.17 2.55 -1.23
C ASP A 104 8.08 1.46 -1.08
N GLU A 105 8.18 0.61 -0.06
CA GLU A 105 7.15 -0.39 0.25
C GLU A 105 5.83 0.28 0.65
N MET A 106 5.88 1.36 1.48
CA MET A 106 4.70 2.15 1.86
C MET A 106 3.96 2.70 0.63
N VAL A 107 4.70 3.29 -0.31
CA VAL A 107 4.14 3.85 -1.54
C VAL A 107 3.55 2.76 -2.43
N THR A 108 4.28 1.67 -2.63
CA THR A 108 3.84 0.53 -3.45
C THR A 108 2.54 -0.06 -2.93
N VAL A 109 2.50 -0.41 -1.64
CA VAL A 109 1.30 -0.99 -1.02
C VAL A 109 0.14 0.02 -1.01
N GLY A 110 0.43 1.30 -0.80
CA GLY A 110 -0.57 2.36 -0.79
C GLY A 110 -1.22 2.59 -2.16
N ILE A 111 -0.44 2.55 -3.23
CA ILE A 111 -0.97 2.60 -4.59
C ILE A 111 -1.87 1.37 -4.84
N MET A 112 -1.41 0.16 -4.50
CA MET A 112 -2.19 -1.07 -4.64
C MET A 112 -3.47 -1.04 -3.80
N ALA A 113 -3.43 -0.52 -2.59
CA ALA A 113 -4.60 -0.37 -1.70
C ALA A 113 -5.60 0.67 -2.20
N SER A 114 -5.11 1.70 -2.91
CA SER A 114 -5.94 2.77 -3.51
C SER A 114 -6.56 2.35 -4.84
N MET A 115 -6.05 1.27 -5.44
CA MET A 115 -6.72 0.67 -6.60
C MET A 115 -8.09 0.16 -6.16
N PRO A 116 -9.15 0.45 -6.91
CA PRO A 116 -10.48 -0.05 -6.55
C PRO A 116 -10.43 -1.57 -6.40
N LYS A 117 -10.97 -2.07 -5.27
CA LYS A 117 -11.05 -3.53 -5.04
C LYS A 117 -11.86 -4.16 -6.16
N ILE A 118 -11.20 -4.85 -7.04
CA ILE A 118 -11.84 -5.51 -8.16
C ILE A 118 -12.51 -6.77 -7.62
N LYS A 119 -13.83 -6.84 -7.71
CA LYS A 119 -14.51 -8.12 -7.73
C LYS A 119 -14.13 -8.78 -9.04
N ILE A 120 -13.29 -9.79 -8.98
CA ILE A 120 -12.99 -10.65 -10.14
C ILE A 120 -14.27 -11.44 -10.39
N ASN A 121 -15.15 -10.92 -11.24
CA ASN A 121 -16.10 -11.76 -11.93
C ASN A 121 -15.33 -12.35 -13.12
N GLU A 122 -15.02 -13.64 -13.04
CA GLU A 122 -14.30 -14.37 -14.10
C GLU A 122 -15.03 -14.32 -15.48
N ASN A 123 -16.22 -13.73 -15.53
CA ASN A 123 -17.08 -13.65 -16.71
C ASN A 123 -17.39 -12.22 -17.18
N ASP A 124 -16.72 -11.18 -16.65
CA ASP A 124 -17.02 -9.80 -17.06
C ASP A 124 -16.01 -9.28 -18.08
N GLU A 125 -16.25 -9.58 -19.35
CA GLU A 125 -15.49 -9.08 -20.51
C GLU A 125 -15.70 -7.56 -20.76
N THR A 126 -16.50 -6.86 -19.97
CA THR A 126 -16.96 -5.50 -20.28
C THR A 126 -16.32 -4.38 -19.47
N SER A 127 -15.50 -4.68 -18.47
CA SER A 127 -14.76 -3.63 -17.74
C SER A 127 -13.43 -3.31 -18.42
N HIS A 128 -13.47 -2.52 -19.47
CA HIS A 128 -12.32 -2.11 -20.27
C HIS A 128 -11.26 -1.29 -19.50
N ASP A 129 -11.57 -0.85 -18.27
CA ASP A 129 -10.71 0.04 -17.50
C ASP A 129 -9.75 -0.67 -16.55
N ARG A 130 -9.85 -2.00 -16.41
CA ARG A 130 -9.08 -2.76 -15.41
C ARG A 130 -8.70 -4.15 -15.91
N ILE A 131 -7.39 -4.40 -15.90
CA ILE A 131 -6.84 -5.69 -16.32
C ILE A 131 -6.07 -6.28 -15.12
N ILE A 132 -6.40 -7.52 -14.76
CA ILE A 132 -5.64 -8.26 -13.76
C ILE A 132 -5.16 -9.57 -14.35
N SER A 133 -3.86 -9.82 -14.24
CA SER A 133 -3.28 -11.10 -14.61
C SER A 133 -2.53 -11.74 -13.44
N ARG A 134 -2.73 -13.04 -13.29
CA ARG A 134 -1.98 -13.91 -12.37
C ARG A 134 -1.17 -14.97 -13.12
N LYS A 135 -1.17 -14.89 -14.45
CA LYS A 135 -0.50 -15.86 -15.31
C LYS A 135 0.98 -15.51 -15.44
N ASN A 136 1.82 -16.53 -15.43
CA ASN A 136 3.21 -16.39 -15.86
C ASN A 136 3.26 -16.29 -17.40
N ASP A 137 4.29 -15.64 -17.92
CA ASP A 137 4.51 -15.46 -19.35
C ASP A 137 3.32 -14.81 -20.07
N ASP A 138 2.61 -13.91 -19.39
CA ASP A 138 1.45 -13.23 -19.93
C ASP A 138 1.83 -11.93 -20.66
N SER A 139 1.03 -11.58 -21.67
CA SER A 139 1.17 -10.33 -22.42
C SER A 139 -0.10 -9.52 -22.29
N ILE A 140 0.02 -8.34 -21.68
CA ILE A 140 -1.11 -7.48 -21.36
C ILE A 140 -1.00 -6.20 -22.21
N TYR A 141 -2.06 -5.88 -22.92
CA TYR A 141 -2.19 -4.62 -23.63
C TYR A 141 -3.34 -3.80 -23.07
N ASN A 142 -3.04 -2.56 -22.64
CA ASN A 142 -4.03 -1.61 -22.14
C ASN A 142 -3.98 -0.30 -22.94
N PRO A 143 -4.89 -0.09 -23.90
CA PRO A 143 -4.96 1.15 -24.69
C PRO A 143 -5.82 2.24 -24.01
N HIS A 144 -6.50 1.94 -22.90
CA HIS A 144 -7.55 2.80 -22.35
C HIS A 144 -6.96 3.91 -21.47
N ASN A 145 -7.58 5.09 -21.55
CA ASN A 145 -7.29 6.20 -20.63
C ASN A 145 -7.85 5.90 -19.23
N VAL A 146 -7.15 6.34 -18.18
CA VAL A 146 -7.56 6.15 -16.77
C VAL A 146 -7.67 4.67 -16.38
N GLY A 147 -7.03 3.77 -17.13
CA GLY A 147 -7.06 2.34 -16.90
C GLY A 147 -6.10 1.89 -15.78
N SER A 148 -6.34 0.68 -15.27
CA SER A 148 -5.45 0.06 -14.29
C SER A 148 -5.03 -1.34 -14.73
N VAL A 149 -3.73 -1.64 -14.60
CA VAL A 149 -3.17 -2.96 -14.86
C VAL A 149 -2.51 -3.47 -13.60
N ALA A 150 -2.84 -4.69 -13.18
CA ALA A 150 -2.17 -5.36 -12.10
C ALA A 150 -1.70 -6.76 -12.54
N SER A 151 -0.43 -7.06 -12.34
CA SER A 151 0.15 -8.37 -12.64
C SER A 151 0.93 -8.93 -11.45
N CYS A 152 0.75 -10.21 -11.15
CA CYS A 152 1.58 -10.92 -10.18
C CYS A 152 2.28 -12.17 -10.78
N GLY A 153 2.12 -12.40 -12.06
CA GLY A 153 2.82 -13.46 -12.79
C GLY A 153 4.29 -13.10 -13.04
N THR A 154 5.15 -14.10 -13.12
CA THR A 154 6.55 -13.92 -13.53
C THR A 154 6.64 -13.78 -15.06
N ASN A 155 7.64 -13.04 -15.55
CA ASN A 155 7.91 -12.83 -16.97
C ASN A 155 6.71 -12.24 -17.74
N THR A 156 6.01 -11.27 -17.12
CA THR A 156 4.87 -10.59 -17.74
C THR A 156 5.32 -9.39 -18.56
N SER A 157 4.74 -9.24 -19.77
CA SER A 157 4.91 -8.07 -20.61
C SER A 157 3.66 -7.19 -20.54
N ILE A 158 3.82 -5.91 -20.19
CA ILE A 158 2.72 -4.95 -20.07
C ILE A 158 3.00 -3.79 -21.02
N LEU A 159 2.15 -3.61 -22.02
CA LEU A 159 2.12 -2.43 -22.88
C LEU A 159 0.91 -1.58 -22.53
N SER A 160 1.16 -0.33 -22.17
CA SER A 160 0.13 0.62 -21.76
C SER A 160 0.30 1.93 -22.52
N THR A 161 -0.72 2.33 -23.31
CA THR A 161 -0.62 3.48 -24.23
C THR A 161 -1.60 4.62 -23.95
N GLY A 162 -2.42 4.51 -22.90
CA GLY A 162 -3.38 5.54 -22.52
C GLY A 162 -2.82 6.59 -21.55
N TYR A 163 -3.65 7.58 -21.22
CA TYR A 163 -3.35 8.64 -20.26
C TYR A 163 -3.80 8.26 -18.85
N TRP A 164 -3.11 8.74 -17.81
CA TRP A 164 -3.49 8.58 -16.40
C TRP A 164 -3.64 7.11 -15.98
N GLN A 165 -2.77 6.25 -16.47
CA GLN A 165 -2.82 4.84 -16.18
C GLN A 165 -2.10 4.48 -14.88
N LYS A 166 -2.59 3.42 -14.22
CA LYS A 166 -1.95 2.85 -13.02
C LYS A 166 -1.50 1.44 -13.34
N ILE A 167 -0.19 1.19 -13.23
CA ILE A 167 0.42 -0.10 -13.53
C ILE A 167 1.11 -0.62 -12.28
N ALA A 168 0.71 -1.80 -11.82
CA ALA A 168 1.37 -2.48 -10.72
C ALA A 168 1.83 -3.88 -11.14
N SER A 169 3.09 -4.22 -10.85
CA SER A 169 3.61 -5.56 -11.08
C SER A 169 4.38 -6.05 -9.85
N SER A 170 4.00 -7.22 -9.34
CA SER A 170 4.69 -7.90 -8.23
C SER A 170 5.46 -9.14 -8.67
N GLY A 171 5.35 -9.53 -9.93
CA GLY A 171 6.08 -10.67 -10.49
C GLY A 171 7.52 -10.35 -10.86
N ASP A 172 8.38 -11.36 -10.80
CA ASP A 172 9.77 -11.24 -11.26
C ASP A 172 9.83 -11.09 -12.80
N TRP A 173 10.82 -10.37 -13.32
CA TRP A 173 11.07 -10.20 -14.75
C TRP A 173 9.94 -9.54 -15.53
N ALA A 174 9.22 -8.62 -14.91
CA ALA A 174 8.20 -7.83 -15.62
C ALA A 174 8.86 -6.88 -16.63
N ASP A 175 8.37 -6.85 -17.86
CA ASP A 175 8.72 -5.86 -18.88
C ASP A 175 7.52 -4.92 -19.08
N ILE A 176 7.67 -3.66 -18.66
CA ILE A 176 6.60 -2.66 -18.67
C ILE A 176 6.99 -1.55 -19.64
N ASP A 177 6.17 -1.35 -20.66
CA ASP A 177 6.29 -0.26 -21.62
C ASP A 177 5.08 0.68 -21.48
N ALA A 178 5.30 1.84 -20.90
CA ALA A 178 4.29 2.87 -20.70
C ALA A 178 4.51 4.02 -21.70
N ILE A 179 3.61 4.11 -22.67
CA ILE A 179 3.63 5.10 -23.74
C ILE A 179 2.39 5.98 -23.61
N GLY A 180 2.42 6.97 -22.80
CA GLY A 180 1.27 7.84 -22.57
C GLY A 180 1.72 9.00 -21.70
N GLU A 181 0.77 9.67 -21.09
CA GLU A 181 1.06 10.75 -20.15
C GLU A 181 0.55 10.40 -18.74
N CYS A 182 1.26 10.87 -17.73
CA CYS A 182 0.86 10.77 -16.34
C CYS A 182 0.63 9.32 -15.85
N ALA A 183 1.42 8.35 -16.31
CA ALA A 183 1.32 6.99 -15.81
C ALA A 183 1.98 6.86 -14.41
N GLU A 184 1.29 6.16 -13.51
CA GLU A 184 1.81 5.75 -12.21
C GLU A 184 2.22 4.27 -12.29
N ILE A 185 3.52 3.99 -12.16
CA ILE A 185 4.08 2.65 -12.31
C ILE A 185 4.70 2.21 -11.00
N SER A 186 4.30 1.05 -10.50
CA SER A 186 4.84 0.46 -9.28
C SER A 186 5.26 -0.99 -9.50
N THR A 187 6.51 -1.33 -9.13
CA THR A 187 6.99 -2.71 -9.18
C THR A 187 7.75 -3.10 -7.92
N ASN A 188 7.58 -4.35 -7.47
CA ASN A 188 8.33 -4.94 -6.35
C ASN A 188 8.93 -6.31 -6.65
N GLY A 189 8.81 -6.80 -7.88
CA GLY A 189 9.45 -8.03 -8.35
C GLY A 189 10.95 -7.85 -8.58
N ARG A 190 11.66 -8.95 -8.78
CA ARG A 190 13.10 -8.93 -9.13
C ARG A 190 13.28 -8.67 -10.62
N ARG A 191 14.25 -7.80 -10.96
CA ARG A 191 14.68 -7.48 -12.32
C ARG A 191 13.57 -7.01 -13.26
N PRO A 192 12.65 -6.12 -12.85
CA PRO A 192 11.74 -5.51 -13.79
C PRO A 192 12.51 -4.59 -14.75
N ILE A 193 12.04 -4.53 -15.99
CA ILE A 193 12.44 -3.53 -16.97
C ILE A 193 11.26 -2.58 -17.17
N ILE A 194 11.46 -1.29 -16.98
CA ILE A 194 10.43 -0.29 -17.13
C ILE A 194 10.90 0.70 -18.20
N LYS A 195 10.19 0.73 -19.31
CA LYS A 195 10.35 1.72 -20.36
C LYS A 195 9.24 2.77 -20.23
N SER A 196 9.62 4.02 -20.16
CA SER A 196 8.70 5.11 -19.90
C SER A 196 8.90 6.21 -20.96
N ASN A 197 8.05 6.20 -21.97
CA ASN A 197 8.15 7.08 -23.16
C ASN A 197 7.07 8.17 -23.17
N GLY A 198 6.75 8.75 -22.05
CA GLY A 198 5.76 9.81 -21.91
C GLY A 198 6.22 10.93 -20.99
N ILE A 199 5.33 11.88 -20.74
CA ILE A 199 5.57 12.99 -19.83
C ILE A 199 4.84 12.79 -18.51
N ASN A 200 5.40 13.32 -17.41
CA ASN A 200 4.83 13.26 -16.08
C ASN A 200 4.58 11.82 -15.54
N HIS A 201 5.44 10.87 -15.89
CA HIS A 201 5.37 9.54 -15.33
C HIS A 201 5.95 9.51 -13.90
N HIS A 202 5.27 8.80 -13.01
CA HIS A 202 5.74 8.51 -11.66
C HIS A 202 6.08 7.02 -11.55
N ILE A 203 7.37 6.72 -11.32
CA ILE A 203 7.85 5.34 -11.26
C ILE A 203 8.38 5.07 -9.87
N SER A 204 7.86 4.03 -9.22
CA SER A 204 8.32 3.49 -7.96
C SER A 204 8.71 2.02 -8.12
N THR A 205 9.93 1.67 -7.74
CA THR A 205 10.38 0.28 -7.77
C THR A 205 11.15 -0.05 -6.50
N SER A 206 10.71 -1.10 -5.80
CA SER A 206 11.41 -1.67 -4.63
C SER A 206 12.06 -3.02 -4.93
N GLY A 207 11.95 -3.49 -6.18
CA GLY A 207 12.51 -4.76 -6.62
C GLY A 207 14.03 -4.74 -6.76
N TYR A 208 14.66 -5.89 -6.55
CA TYR A 208 16.08 -6.06 -6.77
C TYR A 208 16.45 -5.97 -8.26
N ALA A 209 17.51 -5.20 -8.58
CA ALA A 209 18.04 -5.03 -9.93
C ALA A 209 17.02 -4.51 -10.96
N SER A 210 16.18 -3.56 -10.56
CA SER A 210 15.27 -2.86 -11.46
C SER A 210 16.02 -2.00 -12.48
N ARG A 211 15.53 -1.95 -13.72
CA ARG A 211 16.06 -1.11 -14.79
C ARG A 211 14.96 -0.20 -15.32
N ILE A 212 15.21 1.10 -15.26
CA ILE A 212 14.34 2.13 -15.84
C ILE A 212 15.05 2.72 -17.06
N ILE A 213 14.33 2.83 -18.17
CA ILE A 213 14.86 3.33 -19.46
C ILE A 213 13.97 4.46 -19.96
#